data_79b52c2f0da050681bec401ff27aa3b1
#
_entry.id   79b52c2f0da050681bec401ff27aa3b1
#
_cell.length_a   1.000
_cell.length_b   1.000
_cell.length_c   1.000
_cell.angle_alpha   90.00
_cell.angle_beta   90.00
_cell.angle_gamma   90.00
#
_symmetry.space_group_name_H-M   'P 1'
#
loop_
_entity.id
_entity.type
_entity.pdbx_description
1 polymer ?
#
loop_
_entity_poly.entity_id
_entity_poly.type
_entity_poly.pdbx_seq_one_letter_code
_entity_poly.pdbx_strand_id
1 'polypeptide(L)'
;MTDKPSISMLGHVTLSTPDIEKSLWFFRDVLGMEEVGRDGKRAYLRAYQEWEHHSLVLVDSNVAELEQVALRTSRPEDVELYARHLHATGVEYVEIPKGDKLGQGDAIRFFMPHGGHPIEIFYDIDKPKAPEHMRSRLLNQSSQRRGLGVRRIDHANLHTAAEEVGAAEDWLVRNLGFKRREAFQIPDGPLMASWTSVTPQVHD
;
A
#
# COMPACT_ATOMS: atom_id res chain seq x y z
N MET A 1 -10.70 -1.35 26.45
CA MET A 1 -10.40 -1.49 25.01
C MET A 1 -8.91 -1.60 24.92
N THR A 2 -8.39 -2.60 24.26
CA THR A 2 -6.94 -2.82 24.15
C THR A 2 -6.36 -1.74 23.22
N ASP A 3 -5.37 -0.97 23.72
CA ASP A 3 -4.62 0.04 22.94
C ASP A 3 -3.72 -0.57 21.84
N LYS A 4 -4.11 -1.74 21.32
CA LYS A 4 -3.35 -2.37 20.26
C LYS A 4 -3.68 -1.70 18.92
N PRO A 5 -2.68 -1.17 18.18
CA PRO A 5 -2.91 -0.58 16.87
C PRO A 5 -3.37 -1.63 15.86
N SER A 6 -4.08 -1.19 14.84
CA SER A 6 -4.57 -2.07 13.78
C SER A 6 -4.46 -1.44 12.39
N ILE A 7 -4.06 -2.26 11.41
CA ILE A 7 -4.14 -1.93 9.99
C ILE A 7 -5.56 -2.22 9.50
N SER A 8 -6.11 -1.32 8.70
CA SER A 8 -7.43 -1.48 8.10
C SER A 8 -7.39 -2.03 6.67
N MET A 9 -6.35 -1.70 5.91
CA MET A 9 -6.28 -2.10 4.50
C MET A 9 -4.91 -1.78 3.88
N LEU A 10 -4.64 -2.38 2.72
CA LEU A 10 -3.65 -1.90 1.78
C LEU A 10 -4.12 -0.53 1.24
N GLY A 11 -3.34 0.51 1.43
CA GLY A 11 -3.67 1.86 0.99
C GLY A 11 -3.18 2.14 -0.43
N HIS A 12 -1.88 2.16 -0.62
CA HIS A 12 -1.28 2.41 -1.93
C HIS A 12 0.10 1.74 -2.08
N VAL A 13 0.56 1.68 -3.31
CA VAL A 13 1.91 1.22 -3.66
C VAL A 13 2.66 2.34 -4.36
N THR A 14 3.95 2.49 -4.07
CA THR A 14 4.83 3.42 -4.79
C THR A 14 5.89 2.64 -5.55
N LEU A 15 5.96 2.89 -6.84
CA LEU A 15 6.94 2.28 -7.75
C LEU A 15 7.79 3.36 -8.39
N SER A 16 9.10 3.18 -8.41
CA SER A 16 9.97 3.98 -9.26
C SER A 16 10.08 3.38 -10.67
N THR A 17 10.28 4.23 -11.64
CA THR A 17 10.34 3.85 -13.06
C THR A 17 11.34 4.71 -13.83
N PRO A 18 12.14 4.11 -14.72
CA PRO A 18 13.07 4.86 -15.57
C PRO A 18 12.39 5.57 -16.77
N ASP A 19 11.09 5.33 -16.98
CA ASP A 19 10.30 5.96 -18.04
C ASP A 19 8.87 6.19 -17.51
N ILE A 20 8.69 7.35 -16.90
CA ILE A 20 7.41 7.68 -16.27
C ILE A 20 6.27 7.82 -17.29
N GLU A 21 6.55 8.32 -18.49
CA GLU A 21 5.50 8.48 -19.51
C GLU A 21 5.04 7.13 -20.07
N LYS A 22 5.95 6.17 -20.25
CA LYS A 22 5.61 4.80 -20.65
C LYS A 22 4.82 4.09 -19.55
N SER A 23 5.18 4.29 -18.29
CA SER A 23 4.44 3.73 -17.16
C SER A 23 3.05 4.36 -17.04
N LEU A 24 2.94 5.69 -17.24
CA LEU A 24 1.64 6.37 -17.28
C LEU A 24 0.78 5.90 -18.44
N TRP A 25 1.36 5.71 -19.64
CA TRP A 25 0.62 5.11 -20.73
C TRP A 25 0.04 3.74 -20.34
N PHE A 26 0.83 2.89 -19.67
CA PHE A 26 0.35 1.58 -19.25
C PHE A 26 -0.74 1.67 -18.18
N PHE A 27 -0.46 2.34 -17.05
CA PHE A 27 -1.39 2.37 -15.93
C PHE A 27 -2.62 3.25 -16.19
N ARG A 28 -2.44 4.42 -16.80
CA ARG A 28 -3.52 5.37 -17.07
C ARG A 28 -4.33 5.01 -18.32
N ASP A 29 -3.65 4.79 -19.45
CA ASP A 29 -4.32 4.69 -20.75
C ASP A 29 -4.74 3.25 -21.08
N VAL A 30 -3.91 2.24 -20.75
CA VAL A 30 -4.23 0.82 -20.98
C VAL A 30 -5.09 0.27 -19.85
N LEU A 31 -4.65 0.39 -18.58
CA LEU A 31 -5.38 -0.13 -17.44
C LEU A 31 -6.58 0.73 -17.03
N GLY A 32 -6.56 2.01 -17.37
CA GLY A 32 -7.67 2.94 -17.14
C GLY A 32 -7.70 3.54 -15.75
N MET A 33 -6.55 3.63 -15.06
CA MET A 33 -6.46 4.37 -13.82
C MET A 33 -6.57 5.88 -14.07
N GLU A 34 -7.11 6.60 -13.12
CA GLU A 34 -7.23 8.05 -13.16
C GLU A 34 -5.95 8.70 -12.63
N GLU A 35 -5.31 9.55 -13.42
CA GLU A 35 -4.23 10.41 -12.92
C GLU A 35 -4.86 11.56 -12.13
N VAL A 36 -4.62 11.59 -10.81
CA VAL A 36 -5.27 12.50 -9.88
C VAL A 36 -4.38 13.66 -9.44
N GLY A 37 -3.10 13.61 -9.76
CA GLY A 37 -2.17 14.69 -9.47
C GLY A 37 -0.73 14.39 -9.85
N ARG A 38 0.09 15.43 -9.84
CA ARG A 38 1.56 15.35 -9.95
C ARG A 38 2.22 16.31 -8.98
N ASP A 39 3.35 15.90 -8.43
CA ASP A 39 4.26 16.77 -7.73
C ASP A 39 5.72 16.39 -8.07
N GLY A 40 6.52 17.36 -8.53
CA GLY A 40 7.90 17.11 -8.91
C GLY A 40 8.05 15.90 -9.85
N LYS A 41 8.66 14.82 -9.32
CA LYS A 41 8.90 13.57 -10.06
C LYS A 41 7.80 12.51 -9.84
N ARG A 42 6.74 12.82 -9.09
CA ARG A 42 5.70 11.85 -8.73
C ARG A 42 4.43 12.07 -9.54
N ALA A 43 3.85 10.99 -10.03
CA ALA A 43 2.51 10.96 -10.61
C ALA A 43 1.61 10.05 -9.74
N TYR A 44 0.45 10.54 -9.40
CA TYR A 44 -0.52 9.88 -8.51
C TYR A 44 -1.69 9.35 -9.32
N LEU A 45 -1.97 8.05 -9.18
CA LEU A 45 -3.04 7.39 -9.90
C LEU A 45 -4.01 6.70 -8.93
N ARG A 46 -5.26 6.63 -9.36
CA ARG A 46 -6.33 5.98 -8.61
C ARG A 46 -7.08 5.01 -9.50
N ALA A 47 -7.37 3.82 -8.99
CA ALA A 47 -8.20 2.86 -9.70
C ALA A 47 -9.70 3.20 -9.56
N TYR A 48 -10.53 2.66 -10.45
CA TYR A 48 -11.93 3.08 -10.66
C TYR A 48 -12.82 3.02 -9.40
N GLN A 49 -12.63 2.06 -8.51
CA GLN A 49 -13.48 1.88 -7.32
C GLN A 49 -12.82 2.31 -6.01
N GLU A 50 -11.67 2.94 -6.05
CA GLU A 50 -10.98 3.39 -4.86
C GLU A 50 -11.47 4.77 -4.42
N TRP A 51 -11.43 5.01 -3.10
CA TRP A 51 -12.04 6.16 -2.46
C TRP A 51 -11.03 7.18 -1.97
N GLU A 52 -9.77 6.78 -1.91
CA GLU A 52 -8.67 7.59 -1.43
C GLU A 52 -8.06 8.40 -2.56
N HIS A 53 -7.25 9.39 -2.23
CA HIS A 53 -6.65 10.28 -3.23
C HIS A 53 -5.95 9.47 -4.33
N HIS A 54 -5.16 8.47 -3.94
CA HIS A 54 -4.43 7.62 -4.87
C HIS A 54 -4.25 6.21 -4.29
N SER A 55 -4.02 5.25 -5.15
CA SER A 55 -3.64 3.87 -4.82
C SER A 55 -2.32 3.46 -5.44
N LEU A 56 -1.84 4.19 -6.45
CA LEU A 56 -0.54 4.00 -7.06
C LEU A 56 0.18 5.34 -7.18
N VAL A 57 1.45 5.36 -6.79
CA VAL A 57 2.37 6.47 -7.04
C VAL A 57 3.48 5.97 -7.95
N LEU A 58 3.70 6.67 -9.06
CA LEU A 58 4.86 6.44 -9.93
C LEU A 58 5.89 7.54 -9.68
N VAL A 59 7.14 7.15 -9.53
CA VAL A 59 8.27 8.06 -9.29
C VAL A 59 9.22 7.99 -10.47
N ASP A 60 9.50 9.14 -11.09
CA ASP A 60 10.53 9.25 -12.12
C ASP A 60 11.93 9.06 -11.51
N SER A 61 12.62 8.00 -11.91
CA SER A 61 13.88 7.55 -11.33
C SER A 61 14.73 6.86 -12.40
N ASN A 62 16.00 6.60 -12.12
CA ASN A 62 16.87 5.86 -13.03
C ASN A 62 16.73 4.32 -12.90
N VAL A 63 15.98 3.86 -11.91
CA VAL A 63 15.78 2.43 -11.60
C VAL A 63 14.30 2.10 -11.46
N ALA A 64 13.96 0.85 -11.76
CA ALA A 64 12.62 0.32 -11.53
C ALA A 64 12.64 -0.52 -10.26
N GLU A 65 11.94 -0.05 -9.21
CA GLU A 65 11.89 -0.75 -7.93
C GLU A 65 10.61 -0.45 -7.15
N LEU A 66 10.36 -1.26 -6.12
CA LEU A 66 9.33 -1.00 -5.13
C LEU A 66 9.88 0.02 -4.11
N GLU A 67 9.34 1.24 -4.14
CA GLU A 67 9.67 2.28 -3.15
C GLU A 67 9.01 2.01 -1.81
N GLN A 68 7.76 1.53 -1.82
CA GLN A 68 7.01 1.18 -0.62
C GLN A 68 5.66 0.51 -0.89
N VAL A 69 5.21 -0.28 0.09
CA VAL A 69 3.82 -0.69 0.27
C VAL A 69 3.27 0.08 1.46
N ALA A 70 2.21 0.85 1.26
CA ALA A 70 1.62 1.69 2.28
C ALA A 70 0.34 1.06 2.84
N LEU A 71 0.31 0.90 4.15
CA LEU A 71 -0.76 0.30 4.91
C LEU A 71 -1.51 1.38 5.70
N ARG A 72 -2.82 1.45 5.53
CA ARG A 72 -3.65 2.40 6.26
C ARG A 72 -4.09 1.83 7.60
N THR A 73 -3.99 2.61 8.66
CA THR A 73 -4.47 2.23 9.99
C THR A 73 -5.98 2.39 10.13
N SER A 74 -6.55 1.79 11.17
CA SER A 74 -7.97 1.89 11.48
C SER A 74 -8.34 3.23 12.14
N ARG A 75 -7.39 3.85 12.86
CA ARG A 75 -7.58 5.09 13.62
C ARG A 75 -6.34 5.97 13.48
N PRO A 76 -6.49 7.30 13.59
CA PRO A 76 -5.35 8.22 13.47
C PRO A 76 -4.26 7.96 14.53
N GLU A 77 -4.63 7.67 15.76
CA GLU A 77 -3.70 7.38 16.85
C GLU A 77 -2.91 6.09 16.66
N ASP A 78 -3.36 5.19 15.79
CA ASP A 78 -2.67 3.92 15.54
C ASP A 78 -1.31 4.12 14.86
N VAL A 79 -1.09 5.21 14.12
CA VAL A 79 0.21 5.53 13.50
C VAL A 79 1.28 5.71 14.58
N GLU A 80 0.99 6.52 15.60
CA GLU A 80 1.90 6.74 16.73
C GLU A 80 2.07 5.47 17.58
N LEU A 81 1.00 4.69 17.75
CA LEU A 81 1.09 3.40 18.46
C LEU A 81 2.00 2.41 17.73
N TYR A 82 1.96 2.37 16.39
CA TYR A 82 2.90 1.57 15.58
C TYR A 82 4.33 2.10 15.68
N ALA A 83 4.54 3.41 15.66
CA ALA A 83 5.87 4.00 15.84
C ALA A 83 6.50 3.55 17.18
N ARG A 84 5.74 3.65 18.27
CA ARG A 84 6.18 3.19 19.60
C ARG A 84 6.43 1.67 19.63
N HIS A 85 5.58 0.89 18.97
CA HIS A 85 5.73 -0.56 18.89
C HIS A 85 7.00 -0.96 18.13
N LEU A 86 7.25 -0.35 16.97
CA LEU A 86 8.46 -0.58 16.16
C LEU A 86 9.73 -0.23 16.96
N HIS A 87 9.74 0.92 17.62
CA HIS A 87 10.83 1.32 18.48
C HIS A 87 11.09 0.29 19.60
N ALA A 88 10.03 -0.15 20.28
CA ALA A 88 10.12 -1.14 21.38
C ALA A 88 10.60 -2.52 20.89
N THR A 89 10.41 -2.85 19.63
CA THR A 89 10.86 -4.10 19.01
C THR A 89 12.20 -3.97 18.26
N GLY A 90 12.86 -2.79 18.35
CA GLY A 90 14.15 -2.54 17.74
C GLY A 90 14.11 -2.35 16.22
N VAL A 91 12.95 -2.03 15.64
CA VAL A 91 12.82 -1.70 14.23
C VAL A 91 12.95 -0.19 14.06
N GLU A 92 13.97 0.23 13.32
CA GLU A 92 14.16 1.64 12.97
C GLU A 92 13.10 2.10 11.96
N TYR A 93 12.60 3.32 12.14
CA TYR A 93 11.67 3.95 11.22
C TYR A 93 12.02 5.43 11.02
N VAL A 94 11.49 6.01 9.96
CA VAL A 94 11.54 7.45 9.69
C VAL A 94 10.13 8.02 9.71
N GLU A 95 9.99 9.21 10.26
CA GLU A 95 8.74 9.97 10.20
C GLU A 95 8.63 10.69 8.86
N ILE A 96 7.47 10.58 8.23
CA ILE A 96 7.15 11.23 6.96
C ILE A 96 6.09 12.29 7.26
N PRO A 97 6.42 13.58 7.14
CA PRO A 97 5.49 14.65 7.49
C PRO A 97 4.37 14.76 6.47
N LYS A 98 3.22 15.23 6.95
CA LYS A 98 2.10 15.64 6.10
C LYS A 98 2.56 16.54 4.96
N GLY A 99 2.14 16.23 3.74
CA GLY A 99 2.48 16.98 2.53
C GLY A 99 3.75 16.50 1.83
N ASP A 100 4.45 15.49 2.34
CA ASP A 100 5.49 14.80 1.56
C ASP A 100 4.90 14.16 0.30
N LYS A 101 3.71 13.60 0.40
CA LYS A 101 2.90 13.14 -0.73
C LYS A 101 1.59 13.92 -0.82
N LEU A 102 1.12 14.14 -2.05
CA LEU A 102 -0.16 14.80 -2.28
C LEU A 102 -1.30 14.03 -1.61
N GLY A 103 -2.09 14.77 -0.84
CA GLY A 103 -3.29 14.24 -0.21
C GLY A 103 -3.06 13.32 0.97
N GLN A 104 -1.82 13.08 1.40
CA GLN A 104 -1.50 12.21 2.53
C GLN A 104 -1.08 13.01 3.77
N GLY A 105 -1.54 12.55 4.93
CA GLY A 105 -1.12 13.06 6.24
C GLY A 105 0.23 12.50 6.69
N ASP A 106 0.49 12.62 7.99
CA ASP A 106 1.71 12.08 8.59
C ASP A 106 1.75 10.55 8.48
N ALA A 107 2.96 10.00 8.31
CA ALA A 107 3.20 8.58 8.19
C ALA A 107 4.52 8.18 8.84
N ILE A 108 4.74 6.89 9.00
CA ILE A 108 6.04 6.31 9.37
C ILE A 108 6.45 5.30 8.30
N ARG A 109 7.73 5.23 7.99
CA ARG A 109 8.29 4.28 7.03
C ARG A 109 9.43 3.51 7.63
N PHE A 110 9.47 2.21 7.38
CA PHE A 110 10.50 1.30 7.86
C PHE A 110 10.76 0.19 6.85
N PHE A 111 11.85 -0.52 7.04
CA PHE A 111 12.13 -1.75 6.31
C PHE A 111 11.72 -2.96 7.17
N MET A 112 10.97 -3.87 6.58
CA MET A 112 10.58 -5.10 7.26
C MET A 112 11.84 -5.91 7.59
N PRO A 113 12.02 -6.42 8.83
CA PRO A 113 13.24 -7.12 9.24
C PRO A 113 13.57 -8.36 8.39
N HIS A 114 12.55 -9.03 7.89
CA HIS A 114 12.70 -10.18 7.00
C HIS A 114 12.25 -9.81 5.59
N GLY A 115 13.07 -10.10 4.59
CA GLY A 115 12.84 -9.74 3.20
C GLY A 115 13.18 -8.28 2.86
N GLY A 116 13.38 -7.40 3.83
CA GLY A 116 13.84 -6.00 3.61
C GLY A 116 12.85 -5.10 2.87
N HIS A 117 11.56 -5.45 2.83
CA HIS A 117 10.58 -4.69 2.07
C HIS A 117 10.24 -3.35 2.74
N PRO A 118 10.18 -2.25 1.97
CA PRO A 118 9.80 -0.94 2.49
C PRO A 118 8.29 -0.87 2.74
N ILE A 119 7.93 -0.66 4.01
CA ILE A 119 6.54 -0.54 4.47
C ILE A 119 6.32 0.88 4.99
N GLU A 120 5.20 1.48 4.63
CA GLU A 120 4.73 2.74 5.19
C GLU A 120 3.41 2.54 5.93
N ILE A 121 3.25 3.19 7.07
CA ILE A 121 2.01 3.17 7.85
C ILE A 121 1.49 4.60 7.97
N PHE A 122 0.23 4.82 7.59
CA PHE A 122 -0.42 6.11 7.58
C PHE A 122 -1.90 5.99 7.96
N TYR A 123 -2.57 7.12 8.22
CA TYR A 123 -4.02 7.16 8.44
C TYR A 123 -4.72 8.14 7.51
N ASP A 124 -4.30 9.42 7.55
CA ASP A 124 -4.99 10.47 6.81
C ASP A 124 -4.63 10.42 5.33
N ILE A 125 -5.67 10.41 4.51
CA ILE A 125 -5.56 10.58 3.07
C ILE A 125 -6.81 11.27 2.54
N ASP A 126 -6.63 12.22 1.66
CA ASP A 126 -7.73 12.97 1.03
C ASP A 126 -8.65 12.05 0.25
N LYS A 127 -9.91 12.44 0.16
CA LYS A 127 -10.95 11.76 -0.63
C LYS A 127 -11.49 12.73 -1.68
N PRO A 128 -10.77 12.94 -2.78
CA PRO A 128 -11.16 13.88 -3.80
C PRO A 128 -12.48 13.44 -4.46
N LYS A 129 -13.29 14.42 -4.83
CA LYS A 129 -14.55 14.18 -5.55
C LYS A 129 -14.32 14.31 -7.05
N ALA A 130 -14.86 13.38 -7.81
CA ALA A 130 -14.92 13.54 -9.25
C ALA A 130 -15.68 14.83 -9.64
N PRO A 131 -15.33 15.48 -10.75
CA PRO A 131 -16.11 16.58 -11.30
C PRO A 131 -17.59 16.21 -11.41
N GLU A 132 -18.50 17.17 -11.25
CA GLU A 132 -19.93 16.89 -11.14
C GLU A 132 -20.48 16.08 -12.33
N HIS A 133 -20.09 16.44 -13.55
CA HIS A 133 -20.50 15.74 -14.77
C HIS A 133 -19.95 14.31 -14.90
N MET A 134 -18.95 13.95 -14.07
CA MET A 134 -18.33 12.63 -14.04
C MET A 134 -18.69 11.82 -12.80
N ARG A 135 -19.47 12.40 -11.88
CA ARG A 135 -19.84 11.70 -10.65
C ARG A 135 -20.71 10.50 -10.94
N SER A 136 -20.37 9.39 -10.35
CA SER A 136 -21.27 8.25 -10.25
C SER A 136 -22.26 8.48 -9.08
N ARG A 137 -23.25 7.60 -8.96
CA ARG A 137 -24.12 7.55 -7.77
C ARG A 137 -23.35 7.15 -6.50
N LEU A 138 -22.19 6.55 -6.66
CA LEU A 138 -21.26 6.27 -5.58
C LEU A 138 -20.40 7.50 -5.35
N LEU A 139 -20.32 7.93 -4.08
CA LEU A 139 -19.52 9.09 -3.68
C LEU A 139 -18.05 8.92 -4.11
N ASN A 140 -17.48 10.02 -4.58
CA ASN A 140 -16.07 10.15 -4.92
C ASN A 140 -15.58 9.25 -6.08
N GLN A 141 -16.47 8.67 -6.88
CA GLN A 141 -16.11 7.85 -8.02
C GLN A 141 -16.57 8.46 -9.34
N SER A 142 -15.77 8.28 -10.38
CA SER A 142 -16.14 8.62 -11.74
C SER A 142 -17.11 7.58 -12.31
N SER A 143 -18.11 8.03 -13.08
CA SER A 143 -18.98 7.13 -13.84
C SER A 143 -18.35 6.67 -15.17
N GLN A 144 -17.27 7.32 -15.60
CA GLN A 144 -16.59 7.01 -16.85
C GLN A 144 -15.45 6.02 -16.61
N ARG A 145 -15.53 4.88 -17.28
CA ARG A 145 -14.44 3.89 -17.31
C ARG A 145 -13.58 4.15 -18.54
N ARG A 146 -12.27 4.03 -18.33
CA ARG A 146 -11.26 4.11 -19.39
C ARG A 146 -10.47 2.82 -19.42
N GLY A 147 -9.85 2.52 -20.55
CA GLY A 147 -9.02 1.33 -20.72
C GLY A 147 -9.71 0.05 -20.25
N LEU A 148 -9.00 -0.84 -19.59
CA LEU A 148 -9.52 -2.08 -19.01
C LEU A 148 -10.42 -1.84 -17.77
N GLY A 149 -10.39 -0.65 -17.19
CA GLY A 149 -11.22 -0.29 -16.06
C GLY A 149 -10.85 -1.04 -14.79
N VAL A 150 -9.57 -1.04 -14.43
CA VAL A 150 -9.05 -1.65 -13.19
C VAL A 150 -9.77 -1.05 -12.00
N ARG A 151 -10.32 -1.91 -11.15
CA ARG A 151 -11.18 -1.50 -10.05
C ARG A 151 -10.42 -1.01 -8.83
N ARG A 152 -9.36 -1.75 -8.45
CA ARG A 152 -8.54 -1.47 -7.26
C ARG A 152 -7.20 -2.19 -7.37
N ILE A 153 -6.26 -1.81 -6.54
CA ILE A 153 -5.14 -2.66 -6.16
C ILE A 153 -5.65 -3.64 -5.11
N ASP A 154 -5.54 -4.93 -5.40
CA ASP A 154 -6.14 -5.96 -4.57
C ASP A 154 -5.17 -6.42 -3.47
N HIS A 155 -3.92 -6.66 -3.83
CA HIS A 155 -2.88 -7.10 -2.91
C HIS A 155 -1.49 -6.74 -3.41
N ALA A 156 -0.50 -6.82 -2.52
CA ALA A 156 0.92 -6.73 -2.85
C ALA A 156 1.60 -8.07 -2.59
N ASN A 157 2.26 -8.62 -3.61
CA ASN A 157 3.06 -9.82 -3.47
C ASN A 157 4.52 -9.44 -3.18
N LEU A 158 5.02 -9.80 -2.01
CA LEU A 158 6.38 -9.52 -1.55
C LEU A 158 7.22 -10.79 -1.61
N HIS A 159 8.31 -10.75 -2.35
CA HIS A 159 9.21 -11.89 -2.50
C HIS A 159 10.37 -11.80 -1.52
N THR A 160 10.70 -12.91 -0.88
CA THR A 160 11.87 -13.05 -0.02
C THR A 160 12.57 -14.38 -0.28
N ALA A 161 13.73 -14.60 0.32
CA ALA A 161 14.40 -15.90 0.28
C ALA A 161 13.49 -16.98 0.90
N ALA A 162 13.49 -18.18 0.34
CA ALA A 162 12.58 -19.26 0.76
C ALA A 162 12.69 -19.57 2.26
N GLU A 163 13.89 -19.51 2.81
CA GLU A 163 14.18 -19.72 4.23
C GLU A 163 13.64 -18.61 5.15
N GLU A 164 13.37 -17.42 4.60
CA GLU A 164 12.84 -16.27 5.34
C GLU A 164 11.31 -16.15 5.32
N VAL A 165 10.62 -16.87 4.43
CA VAL A 165 9.16 -16.75 4.26
C VAL A 165 8.43 -16.93 5.59
N GLY A 166 8.79 -17.95 6.37
CA GLY A 166 8.17 -18.20 7.67
C GLY A 166 8.43 -17.10 8.69
N ALA A 167 9.65 -16.56 8.73
CA ALA A 167 10.02 -15.48 9.62
C ALA A 167 9.34 -14.16 9.22
N ALA A 168 9.24 -13.89 7.92
CA ALA A 168 8.55 -12.71 7.39
C ALA A 168 7.05 -12.74 7.73
N GLU A 169 6.40 -13.89 7.52
CA GLU A 169 5.00 -14.08 7.90
C GLU A 169 4.79 -13.91 9.40
N ASP A 170 5.57 -14.61 10.22
CA ASP A 170 5.50 -14.52 11.68
C ASP A 170 5.64 -13.08 12.16
N TRP A 171 6.52 -12.32 11.52
CA TRP A 171 6.71 -10.91 11.83
C TRP A 171 5.45 -10.08 11.51
N LEU A 172 4.87 -10.24 10.33
CA LEU A 172 3.62 -9.57 9.92
C LEU A 172 2.46 -9.89 10.88
N VAL A 173 2.31 -11.16 11.25
CA VAL A 173 1.25 -11.62 12.16
C VAL A 173 1.41 -10.99 13.55
N ARG A 174 2.62 -11.03 14.11
CA ARG A 174 2.87 -10.57 15.49
C ARG A 174 2.87 -9.05 15.61
N ASN A 175 3.44 -8.35 14.62
CA ASN A 175 3.71 -6.92 14.73
C ASN A 175 2.65 -6.05 14.04
N LEU A 176 2.11 -6.49 12.89
CA LEU A 176 1.12 -5.72 12.14
C LEU A 176 -0.30 -6.29 12.24
N GLY A 177 -0.48 -7.44 12.88
CA GLY A 177 -1.80 -8.03 13.11
C GLY A 177 -2.39 -8.75 11.90
N PHE A 178 -1.57 -9.09 10.91
CA PHE A 178 -1.99 -9.94 9.79
C PHE A 178 -2.42 -11.32 10.29
N LYS A 179 -3.24 -11.99 9.50
CA LYS A 179 -3.70 -13.36 9.75
C LYS A 179 -3.38 -14.21 8.54
N ARG A 180 -2.75 -15.35 8.77
CA ARG A 180 -2.58 -16.36 7.72
C ARG A 180 -3.94 -16.85 7.27
N ARG A 181 -4.17 -16.86 5.96
CA ARG A 181 -5.37 -17.40 5.33
C ARG A 181 -5.07 -18.71 4.64
N GLU A 182 -4.00 -18.73 3.85
CA GLU A 182 -3.53 -19.88 3.14
C GLU A 182 -2.02 -19.96 3.22
N ALA A 183 -1.46 -21.14 3.03
CA ALA A 183 -0.03 -21.35 3.00
C ALA A 183 0.33 -22.52 2.08
N PHE A 184 1.46 -22.39 1.40
CA PHE A 184 2.08 -23.50 0.69
C PHE A 184 3.37 -23.90 1.40
N GLN A 185 3.37 -25.12 1.94
CA GLN A 185 4.50 -25.71 2.65
C GLN A 185 4.91 -27.03 1.99
N ILE A 186 6.19 -27.22 1.83
CA ILE A 186 6.73 -28.54 1.40
C ILE A 186 6.52 -29.51 2.55
N PRO A 187 6.03 -30.75 2.31
CA PRO A 187 5.94 -31.76 3.35
C PRO A 187 7.29 -31.94 4.07
N ASP A 188 7.28 -31.83 5.39
CA ASP A 188 8.47 -31.84 6.27
C ASP A 188 9.56 -30.80 5.90
N GLY A 189 9.19 -29.78 5.15
CA GLY A 189 10.06 -28.74 4.62
C GLY A 189 9.64 -27.32 5.00
N PRO A 190 10.29 -26.31 4.40
CA PRO A 190 10.01 -24.92 4.68
C PRO A 190 8.65 -24.44 4.15
N LEU A 191 8.15 -23.37 4.73
CA LEU A 191 7.06 -22.58 4.17
C LEU A 191 7.55 -21.86 2.91
N MET A 192 6.89 -22.06 1.78
CA MET A 192 7.29 -21.50 0.48
C MET A 192 6.48 -20.27 0.08
N ALA A 193 5.24 -20.18 0.54
CA ALA A 193 4.37 -19.03 0.33
C ALA A 193 3.33 -18.93 1.43
N SER A 194 2.92 -17.71 1.74
CA SER A 194 1.84 -17.45 2.68
C SER A 194 0.96 -16.32 2.15
N TRP A 195 -0.35 -16.53 2.19
CA TRP A 195 -1.34 -15.50 1.93
C TRP A 195 -1.87 -15.00 3.26
N THR A 196 -1.63 -13.73 3.51
CA THR A 196 -1.99 -13.08 4.76
C THR A 196 -2.95 -11.93 4.51
N SER A 197 -3.80 -11.59 5.47
CA SER A 197 -4.64 -10.40 5.40
C SER A 197 -4.94 -9.80 6.76
N VAL A 198 -5.22 -8.51 6.77
CA VAL A 198 -5.79 -7.78 7.92
C VAL A 198 -7.30 -7.66 7.81
N THR A 199 -7.84 -7.77 6.60
CA THR A 199 -9.27 -7.70 6.29
C THR A 199 -9.93 -9.09 6.31
N PRO A 200 -11.27 -9.21 6.13
CA PRO A 200 -11.93 -10.49 5.91
C PRO A 200 -11.63 -11.14 4.54
N GLN A 201 -10.86 -10.50 3.68
CA GLN A 201 -10.46 -11.06 2.38
C GLN A 201 -9.48 -12.21 2.54
N VAL A 202 -9.23 -12.93 1.45
CA VAL A 202 -8.30 -14.07 1.46
C VAL A 202 -6.86 -13.58 1.66
N HIS A 203 -6.51 -12.46 1.03
CA HIS A 203 -5.19 -11.79 1.17
C HIS A 203 -5.32 -10.29 0.88
N ASP A 204 -4.36 -9.54 1.37
CA ASP A 204 -4.20 -8.09 1.15
C ASP A 204 -2.84 -7.77 0.55
#